data_1536edc1b15ce1920f21e4aefe212f13
#
_entry.id   1536edc1b15ce1920f21e4aefe212f13
#
_cell.length_a   1.000
_cell.length_b   1.000
_cell.length_c   1.000
_cell.angle_alpha   90.00
_cell.angle_beta   90.00
_cell.angle_gamma   90.00
#
_symmetry.space_group_name_H-M   'P 1'
#
loop_
_entity.id
_entity.type
_entity.pdbx_description
1 polymer ?
#
loop_
_entity_poly.entity_id
_entity_poly.type
_entity_poly.pdbx_seq_one_letter_code
_entity_poly.pdbx_strand_id
1 'polypeptide(L)'
;GLVGSEMCIRDRPVGNEDGQLAFFGSDNAGIPSVEAAKRAAAPQNRPNFDFFNYAGIHRPVVLYTTPKEYIEDVTVVPAVDGTVQYAVKTTGSAPVHVTVLDADGNAVASAEGTEGTITIPEVHLWEPRPGTPYLYTLHATCGADVYDQTFGVRSIEVRGTQVLLNGKPLYFKGFCKHEDFTAHGRGFDPVLNVKDVNLIHWANANAVRTSHYPYAEEFYDLCDREGILVMDETPAVGIGGGAAVNPYKEYPLAEHHRQVLAEMIHRDKNHPCVVLWSLGNEPDLEHFPQDAYDYWHPLYELAHQLDPQDRPVTLVCCQNDYTKDITTRTMDIVCINRYYGWYNLSGDMDAACYGLNQELDFWAEQHKPVMMSEYGADTVAGLHTAGAEMFSEEFQVEFYRRLDAEFDKRPWFVGEFVWNFADYDTVQGPMRVDGNKKGLFTRDRRPKLGMHFLRQRWAEIPTFGFKE
;
A
#
# COMPACT_ATOMS: atom_id res chain seq x y z
N GLY A 1 7.02 -9.75 18.10
CA GLY A 1 6.14 -8.76 18.72
C GLY A 1 4.84 -8.58 17.95
N LEU A 2 3.78 -8.24 18.65
CA LEU A 2 2.47 -7.93 18.04
C LEU A 2 2.52 -6.52 17.41
N VAL A 3 3.21 -6.39 16.30
CA VAL A 3 3.29 -5.13 15.56
C VAL A 3 1.99 -4.96 14.76
N GLY A 4 1.31 -3.84 14.92
CA GLY A 4 0.13 -3.47 14.14
C GLY A 4 -1.21 -3.54 14.86
N SER A 5 -1.38 -4.32 15.93
CA SER A 5 -2.66 -4.34 16.66
C SER A 5 -2.80 -3.21 17.68
N GLU A 6 -1.71 -2.64 18.18
CA GLU A 6 -1.77 -1.60 19.22
C GLU A 6 -2.03 -0.19 18.69
N MET A 7 -1.59 0.16 17.48
CA MET A 7 -1.92 1.46 16.88
C MET A 7 -3.42 1.63 16.66
N CYS A 8 -4.11 0.56 16.27
CA CYS A 8 -5.57 0.59 16.07
C CYS A 8 -6.37 0.61 17.39
N ILE A 9 -5.78 0.24 18.53
CA ILE A 9 -6.50 0.10 19.80
C ILE A 9 -6.41 1.36 20.69
N ARG A 10 -5.40 2.20 20.50
CA ARG A 10 -5.15 3.36 21.39
C ARG A 10 -5.64 4.69 20.88
N ASP A 11 -5.99 4.80 19.61
CA ASP A 11 -6.48 6.06 19.08
C ASP A 11 -7.87 6.38 19.63
N ARG A 12 -7.95 7.49 20.36
CA ARG A 12 -9.25 8.08 20.67
C ARG A 12 -9.89 8.44 19.33
N PRO A 13 -11.14 8.05 19.11
CA PRO A 13 -11.83 8.47 17.92
C PRO A 13 -11.98 9.98 17.93
N VAL A 14 -11.20 10.66 17.14
CA VAL A 14 -11.51 12.02 16.73
C VAL A 14 -12.43 11.85 15.52
N GLY A 15 -13.69 11.63 15.80
CA GLY A 15 -14.69 11.52 14.77
C GLY A 15 -14.85 12.87 14.07
N ASN A 16 -14.85 12.91 12.77
CA ASN A 16 -15.54 13.93 11.99
C ASN A 16 -17.04 13.80 12.30
N GLU A 17 -17.42 14.31 13.48
CA GLU A 17 -18.78 14.20 13.99
C GLU A 17 -19.75 15.08 13.21
N ASP A 18 -19.24 16.11 12.54
CA ASP A 18 -20.05 17.12 11.89
C ASP A 18 -20.42 16.83 10.43
N GLY A 19 -19.64 16.02 9.73
CA GLY A 19 -19.84 15.77 8.29
C GLY A 19 -20.98 14.81 7.94
N GLN A 20 -21.29 13.85 8.81
CA GLN A 20 -22.30 12.81 8.50
C GLN A 20 -23.73 13.16 8.95
N LEU A 21 -23.90 14.13 9.82
CA LEU A 21 -25.20 14.51 10.38
C LEU A 21 -25.76 15.82 9.85
N ALA A 22 -25.00 16.61 9.14
CA ALA A 22 -25.48 17.83 8.47
C ALA A 22 -26.56 17.58 7.41
N PHE A 23 -26.75 16.34 6.97
CA PHE A 23 -27.76 15.95 5.97
C PHE A 23 -29.19 15.86 6.54
N PHE A 24 -29.35 15.68 7.85
CA PHE A 24 -30.65 15.63 8.50
C PHE A 24 -30.68 16.74 9.57
N GLY A 25 -31.18 17.90 9.16
CA GLY A 25 -31.19 19.15 9.91
C GLY A 25 -31.32 19.00 11.43
N SER A 26 -30.50 19.75 12.15
CA SER A 26 -30.34 19.74 13.58
C SER A 26 -31.56 20.31 14.39
N ASP A 27 -32.65 20.64 13.72
CA ASP A 27 -33.75 21.41 14.32
C ASP A 27 -35.00 20.60 14.66
N ASN A 28 -34.92 19.29 14.76
CA ASN A 28 -36.03 18.46 15.22
C ASN A 28 -36.13 18.50 16.74
N ALA A 29 -36.96 19.41 17.23
CA ALA A 29 -37.35 19.48 18.64
C ALA A 29 -37.86 18.12 19.13
N GLY A 30 -37.16 17.50 20.08
CA GLY A 30 -37.52 16.20 20.68
C GLY A 30 -36.63 15.02 20.34
N ILE A 31 -35.70 15.14 19.38
CA ILE A 31 -34.66 14.14 19.15
C ILE A 31 -33.44 14.49 20.03
N PRO A 32 -32.97 13.60 20.90
CA PRO A 32 -31.74 13.84 21.66
C PRO A 32 -30.61 14.25 20.74
N SER A 33 -29.82 15.26 21.12
CA SER A 33 -28.62 15.60 20.37
C SER A 33 -27.72 14.36 20.27
N VAL A 34 -27.01 14.21 19.18
CA VAL A 34 -26.07 13.09 18.98
C VAL A 34 -25.09 13.00 20.15
N GLU A 35 -24.64 14.14 20.67
CA GLU A 35 -23.78 14.19 21.84
C GLU A 35 -24.44 13.64 23.09
N ALA A 36 -25.73 13.96 23.34
CA ALA A 36 -26.48 13.45 24.50
C ALA A 36 -26.69 11.93 24.35
N ALA A 37 -27.00 11.43 23.14
CA ALA A 37 -27.15 10.02 22.86
C ALA A 37 -25.80 9.26 22.99
N LYS A 38 -24.69 9.85 22.54
CA LYS A 38 -23.35 9.30 22.71
C LYS A 38 -22.92 9.24 24.17
N ARG A 39 -23.22 10.25 24.98
CA ARG A 39 -22.92 10.26 26.42
C ARG A 39 -23.71 9.21 27.18
N ALA A 40 -24.94 8.91 26.76
CA ALA A 40 -25.79 7.90 27.36
C ALA A 40 -25.43 6.46 26.92
N ALA A 41 -24.77 6.30 25.79
CA ALA A 41 -24.32 5.00 25.25
C ALA A 41 -23.06 4.51 26.00
N ALA A 42 -22.89 3.21 26.06
CA ALA A 42 -21.63 2.63 26.54
C ALA A 42 -20.45 3.12 25.68
N PRO A 43 -19.28 3.36 26.28
CA PRO A 43 -18.09 3.73 25.52
C PRO A 43 -17.82 2.72 24.40
N GLN A 44 -17.70 3.21 23.17
CA GLN A 44 -17.36 2.38 22.01
C GLN A 44 -16.02 2.83 21.47
N ASN A 45 -15.18 1.87 21.13
CA ASN A 45 -13.97 2.14 20.35
C ASN A 45 -14.42 2.33 18.90
N ARG A 46 -14.33 3.56 18.37
CA ARG A 46 -14.66 3.88 16.98
C ARG A 46 -13.38 4.16 16.24
N PRO A 47 -13.03 3.34 15.25
CA PRO A 47 -11.85 3.59 14.44
C PRO A 47 -12.02 4.87 13.61
N ASN A 48 -10.92 5.59 13.39
CA ASN A 48 -10.87 6.75 12.49
C ASN A 48 -10.47 6.35 11.06
N PHE A 49 -10.97 5.21 10.58
CA PHE A 49 -10.69 4.67 9.26
C PHE A 49 -11.88 3.87 8.74
N ASP A 50 -11.98 3.71 7.43
CA ASP A 50 -13.10 3.10 6.72
C ASP A 50 -12.87 1.61 6.43
N PHE A 51 -12.56 0.81 7.45
CA PHE A 51 -12.55 -0.65 7.39
C PHE A 51 -12.90 -1.23 8.77
N PHE A 52 -13.38 -2.48 8.79
CA PHE A 52 -13.82 -3.08 10.05
C PHE A 52 -12.63 -3.42 10.94
N ASN A 53 -12.71 -2.99 12.21
CA ASN A 53 -11.67 -3.24 13.19
C ASN A 53 -11.85 -4.61 13.84
N TYR A 54 -11.37 -5.65 13.17
CA TYR A 54 -11.38 -7.01 13.72
C TYR A 54 -10.44 -7.11 14.92
N ALA A 55 -10.91 -7.81 15.96
CA ALA A 55 -10.13 -8.09 17.17
C ALA A 55 -9.61 -9.52 17.18
N GLY A 56 -8.53 -9.75 17.93
CA GLY A 56 -7.95 -11.08 18.14
C GLY A 56 -6.64 -11.32 17.39
N ILE A 57 -6.14 -12.54 17.50
CA ILE A 57 -4.92 -13.00 16.79
C ILE A 57 -5.35 -13.45 15.40
N HIS A 58 -5.01 -12.70 14.37
CA HIS A 58 -5.43 -12.94 13.00
C HIS A 58 -4.35 -13.55 12.10
N ARG A 59 -3.13 -13.70 12.61
CA ARG A 59 -2.00 -14.34 11.91
C ARG A 59 -1.51 -15.57 12.69
N PRO A 60 -0.80 -16.50 12.04
CA PRO A 60 -0.25 -17.68 12.72
C PRO A 60 0.63 -17.32 13.91
N VAL A 61 0.58 -18.12 14.95
CA VAL A 61 1.54 -18.08 16.07
C VAL A 61 2.48 -19.25 15.90
N VAL A 62 3.77 -18.96 15.74
CA VAL A 62 4.80 -19.97 15.50
C VAL A 62 5.69 -20.12 16.73
N LEU A 63 5.91 -21.35 17.16
CA LEU A 63 6.93 -21.69 18.15
C LEU A 63 8.13 -22.30 17.43
N TYR A 64 9.28 -21.70 17.61
CA TYR A 64 10.54 -22.21 17.05
C TYR A 64 11.61 -22.33 18.11
N THR A 65 12.62 -23.14 17.84
CA THR A 65 13.79 -23.34 18.69
C THR A 65 15.05 -23.03 17.90
N THR A 66 16.05 -22.51 18.57
CA THR A 66 17.37 -22.22 17.98
C THR A 66 18.47 -22.96 18.75
N PRO A 67 19.64 -23.20 18.15
CA PRO A 67 20.86 -23.50 18.87
C PRO A 67 21.23 -22.33 19.81
N LYS A 68 22.28 -22.52 20.63
CA LYS A 68 22.75 -21.41 21.48
C LYS A 68 23.33 -20.24 20.71
N GLU A 69 24.05 -20.56 19.64
CA GLU A 69 24.54 -19.58 18.68
C GLU A 69 23.70 -19.74 17.41
N TYR A 70 23.03 -18.69 16.99
CA TYR A 70 22.10 -18.73 15.86
C TYR A 70 22.12 -17.43 15.06
N ILE A 71 21.54 -17.46 13.88
CA ILE A 71 21.38 -16.33 12.97
C ILE A 71 20.15 -15.54 13.41
N GLU A 72 20.35 -14.28 13.81
CA GLU A 72 19.24 -13.38 14.20
C GLU A 72 18.62 -12.66 13.02
N ASP A 73 19.43 -12.28 12.02
CA ASP A 73 18.98 -11.51 10.86
C ASP A 73 19.91 -11.72 9.67
N VAL A 74 19.34 -11.64 8.49
CA VAL A 74 20.06 -11.66 7.21
C VAL A 74 19.61 -10.46 6.39
N THR A 75 20.58 -9.67 5.91
CA THR A 75 20.34 -8.56 4.99
C THR A 75 21.04 -8.87 3.66
N VAL A 76 20.31 -8.70 2.54
CA VAL A 76 20.82 -8.92 1.19
C VAL A 76 20.58 -7.68 0.34
N VAL A 77 21.64 -7.15 -0.25
CA VAL A 77 21.58 -5.95 -1.10
C VAL A 77 22.14 -6.30 -2.48
N PRO A 78 21.30 -6.74 -3.41
CA PRO A 78 21.71 -7.11 -4.74
C PRO A 78 21.82 -5.89 -5.67
N ALA A 79 22.77 -5.93 -6.60
CA ALA A 79 22.89 -4.97 -7.69
C ALA A 79 22.74 -5.68 -9.05
N VAL A 80 22.25 -4.95 -10.05
CA VAL A 80 21.93 -5.51 -11.38
C VAL A 80 23.14 -6.05 -12.15
N ASP A 81 24.35 -5.72 -11.73
CA ASP A 81 25.61 -6.27 -12.28
C ASP A 81 25.97 -7.64 -11.70
N GLY A 82 25.13 -8.20 -10.81
CA GLY A 82 25.34 -9.46 -10.12
C GLY A 82 26.12 -9.34 -8.82
N THR A 83 26.52 -8.14 -8.41
CA THR A 83 27.12 -7.90 -7.10
C THR A 83 26.05 -8.01 -6.01
N VAL A 84 26.30 -8.79 -4.96
CA VAL A 84 25.41 -8.98 -3.82
C VAL A 84 26.19 -8.67 -2.55
N GLN A 85 25.85 -7.59 -1.88
CA GLN A 85 26.31 -7.34 -0.52
C GLN A 85 25.44 -8.09 0.46
N TYR A 86 26.04 -8.69 1.49
CA TYR A 86 25.29 -9.41 2.52
C TYR A 86 25.80 -9.06 3.92
N ALA A 87 24.89 -9.15 4.89
CA ALA A 87 25.21 -9.11 6.31
C ALA A 87 24.37 -10.18 7.05
N VAL A 88 25.04 -10.97 7.89
CA VAL A 88 24.44 -12.00 8.72
C VAL A 88 24.70 -11.66 10.17
N LYS A 89 23.65 -11.27 10.89
CA LYS A 89 23.73 -10.99 12.33
C LYS A 89 23.58 -12.28 13.11
N THR A 90 24.50 -12.55 14.04
CA THR A 90 24.50 -13.77 14.85
C THR A 90 24.58 -13.46 16.35
N THR A 91 24.13 -14.39 17.18
CA THR A 91 24.18 -14.27 18.65
C THR A 91 25.52 -14.71 19.26
N GLY A 92 26.44 -15.25 18.47
CA GLY A 92 27.69 -15.80 18.94
C GLY A 92 28.85 -15.54 18.01
N SER A 93 29.91 -16.34 18.13
CA SER A 93 31.16 -16.20 17.37
C SER A 93 31.44 -17.40 16.45
N ALA A 94 30.49 -18.31 16.27
CA ALA A 94 30.64 -19.42 15.33
C ALA A 94 30.90 -18.89 13.90
N PRO A 95 31.78 -19.57 13.13
CA PRO A 95 32.03 -19.18 11.75
C PRO A 95 30.75 -19.15 10.94
N VAL A 96 30.60 -18.10 10.15
CA VAL A 96 29.51 -17.95 9.18
C VAL A 96 30.00 -18.28 7.78
N HIS A 97 29.25 -19.11 7.10
CA HIS A 97 29.45 -19.43 5.69
C HIS A 97 28.17 -19.14 4.91
N VAL A 98 28.28 -18.47 3.78
CA VAL A 98 27.13 -18.14 2.92
C VAL A 98 27.33 -18.72 1.52
N THR A 99 26.24 -19.23 0.95
CA THR A 99 26.19 -19.75 -0.41
C THR A 99 24.99 -19.19 -1.12
N VAL A 100 25.17 -18.61 -2.30
CA VAL A 100 24.05 -18.21 -3.15
C VAL A 100 23.65 -19.42 -4.01
N LEU A 101 22.38 -19.76 -3.91
CA LEU A 101 21.76 -20.82 -4.71
C LEU A 101 20.89 -20.20 -5.82
N ASP A 102 20.91 -20.80 -7.00
CA ASP A 102 20.00 -20.46 -8.10
C ASP A 102 18.59 -21.03 -7.86
N ALA A 103 17.66 -20.79 -8.80
CA ALA A 103 16.28 -21.28 -8.69
C ALA A 103 16.16 -22.83 -8.70
N ASP A 104 17.17 -23.53 -9.19
CA ASP A 104 17.23 -24.99 -9.23
C ASP A 104 17.96 -25.57 -7.98
N GLY A 105 18.45 -24.70 -7.09
CA GLY A 105 19.18 -25.07 -5.87
C GLY A 105 20.68 -25.34 -6.09
N ASN A 106 21.25 -24.98 -7.24
CA ASN A 106 22.67 -25.12 -7.47
C ASN A 106 23.45 -23.95 -6.87
N ALA A 107 24.60 -24.23 -6.25
CA ALA A 107 25.47 -23.20 -5.73
C ALA A 107 26.15 -22.43 -6.89
N VAL A 108 25.94 -21.12 -6.94
CA VAL A 108 26.50 -20.24 -7.99
C VAL A 108 27.64 -19.37 -7.46
N ALA A 109 27.68 -19.10 -6.17
CA ALA A 109 28.74 -18.34 -5.51
C ALA A 109 28.74 -18.62 -4.01
N SER A 110 29.88 -18.37 -3.32
CA SER A 110 29.98 -18.53 -1.87
C SER A 110 31.00 -17.56 -1.26
N ALA A 111 30.87 -17.31 0.05
CA ALA A 111 31.82 -16.51 0.84
C ALA A 111 31.82 -16.96 2.32
N GLU A 112 32.85 -16.50 3.04
CA GLU A 112 33.04 -16.71 4.48
C GLU A 112 32.88 -15.36 5.20
N GLY A 113 32.35 -15.41 6.41
CA GLY A 113 32.23 -14.25 7.31
C GLY A 113 30.80 -13.71 7.44
N THR A 114 30.61 -12.85 8.41
CA THR A 114 29.31 -12.28 8.78
C THR A 114 28.88 -11.14 7.84
N GLU A 115 29.78 -10.60 7.05
CA GLU A 115 29.50 -9.57 6.06
C GLU A 115 30.46 -9.68 4.89
N GLY A 116 30.04 -9.26 3.71
CA GLY A 116 30.88 -9.30 2.52
C GLY A 116 30.14 -9.00 1.23
N THR A 117 30.84 -9.28 0.14
CA THR A 117 30.32 -9.10 -1.22
C THR A 117 30.54 -10.40 -1.99
N ILE A 118 29.50 -10.85 -2.67
CA ILE A 118 29.53 -12.01 -3.56
C ILE A 118 29.18 -11.52 -4.98
N THR A 119 29.73 -12.14 -5.99
CA THR A 119 29.35 -11.88 -7.38
C THR A 119 28.70 -13.11 -7.97
N ILE A 120 27.48 -12.95 -8.47
CA ILE A 120 26.73 -13.97 -9.21
C ILE A 120 27.13 -13.85 -10.68
N PRO A 121 27.77 -14.85 -11.28
CA PRO A 121 28.04 -14.84 -12.72
C PRO A 121 26.71 -15.02 -13.49
N GLU A 122 26.57 -14.32 -14.62
CA GLU A 122 25.39 -14.43 -15.50
C GLU A 122 24.07 -14.23 -14.74
N VAL A 123 23.95 -13.12 -14.01
CA VAL A 123 22.83 -12.82 -13.13
C VAL A 123 21.49 -12.73 -13.89
N HIS A 124 20.47 -13.38 -13.35
CA HIS A 124 19.07 -13.23 -13.78
C HIS A 124 18.36 -12.18 -12.94
N LEU A 125 17.76 -11.18 -13.60
CA LEU A 125 17.04 -10.13 -12.93
C LEU A 125 15.63 -10.59 -12.53
N TRP A 126 15.16 -10.09 -11.40
CA TRP A 126 13.76 -10.20 -11.01
C TRP A 126 12.95 -9.14 -11.76
N GLU A 127 11.89 -9.57 -12.46
CA GLU A 127 10.96 -8.69 -13.16
C GLU A 127 9.52 -9.10 -12.86
N PRO A 128 8.58 -8.14 -12.70
CA PRO A 128 7.15 -8.47 -12.58
C PRO A 128 6.64 -9.11 -13.88
N ARG A 129 5.60 -9.93 -13.77
CA ARG A 129 4.98 -10.52 -14.96
C ARG A 129 4.49 -9.43 -15.94
N PRO A 130 4.61 -9.65 -17.28
CA PRO A 130 4.96 -10.89 -17.97
C PRO A 130 6.46 -11.23 -18.01
N GLY A 131 7.32 -10.47 -17.33
CA GLY A 131 8.73 -10.82 -17.12
C GLY A 131 8.89 -12.06 -16.23
N THR A 132 10.11 -12.35 -15.83
CA THR A 132 10.44 -13.50 -14.99
C THR A 132 10.78 -13.04 -13.57
N PRO A 133 9.95 -13.39 -12.56
CA PRO A 133 10.27 -13.12 -11.16
C PRO A 133 11.32 -14.12 -10.64
N TYR A 134 12.56 -13.97 -11.12
CA TYR A 134 13.64 -14.90 -10.78
C TYR A 134 14.15 -14.66 -9.36
N LEU A 135 14.22 -15.74 -8.58
CA LEU A 135 14.66 -15.70 -7.19
C LEU A 135 15.90 -16.54 -6.98
N TYR A 136 16.81 -16.00 -6.17
CA TYR A 136 17.95 -16.69 -5.59
C TYR A 136 17.68 -16.95 -4.11
N THR A 137 18.48 -17.84 -3.51
CA THR A 137 18.50 -18.05 -2.04
C THR A 137 19.91 -17.82 -1.52
N LEU A 138 20.05 -16.97 -0.52
CA LEU A 138 21.26 -16.87 0.28
C LEU A 138 21.12 -17.88 1.43
N HIS A 139 21.82 -19.01 1.30
CA HIS A 139 21.92 -20.07 2.30
C HIS A 139 23.04 -19.70 3.27
N ALA A 140 22.70 -19.35 4.51
CA ALA A 140 23.64 -18.96 5.54
C ALA A 140 23.72 -20.05 6.61
N THR A 141 24.93 -20.39 7.03
CA THR A 141 25.18 -21.32 8.16
C THR A 141 25.99 -20.64 9.24
N CYS A 142 25.66 -20.92 10.50
CA CYS A 142 26.40 -20.44 11.69
C CYS A 142 26.46 -21.56 12.72
N GLY A 143 27.59 -22.29 12.76
CA GLY A 143 27.73 -23.46 13.61
C GLY A 143 26.70 -24.55 13.25
N ALA A 144 25.71 -24.77 14.12
CA ALA A 144 24.62 -25.75 13.89
C ALA A 144 23.35 -25.09 13.32
N ASP A 145 23.32 -23.78 13.17
CA ASP A 145 22.17 -23.05 12.65
C ASP A 145 22.25 -22.83 11.14
N VAL A 146 21.09 -22.82 10.50
CA VAL A 146 20.95 -22.64 9.06
C VAL A 146 19.79 -21.71 8.81
N TYR A 147 19.99 -20.73 7.91
CA TYR A 147 18.93 -19.81 7.48
C TYR A 147 18.97 -19.61 5.97
N ASP A 148 17.82 -19.72 5.32
CA ASP A 148 17.63 -19.51 3.90
C ASP A 148 16.88 -18.21 3.67
N GLN A 149 17.55 -17.19 3.09
CA GLN A 149 16.94 -15.93 2.70
C GLN A 149 16.74 -15.87 1.20
N THR A 150 15.50 -15.90 0.77
CA THR A 150 15.15 -15.67 -0.64
C THR A 150 15.32 -14.19 -1.01
N PHE A 151 15.86 -13.92 -2.19
CA PHE A 151 15.99 -12.57 -2.74
C PHE A 151 15.93 -12.58 -4.28
N GLY A 152 15.59 -11.42 -4.85
CA GLY A 152 15.63 -11.20 -6.30
C GLY A 152 16.55 -10.04 -6.64
N VAL A 153 17.26 -10.14 -7.75
CA VAL A 153 18.16 -9.08 -8.21
C VAL A 153 17.40 -8.09 -9.07
N ARG A 154 17.26 -6.86 -8.59
CA ARG A 154 16.61 -5.76 -9.32
C ARG A 154 17.14 -4.41 -8.84
N SER A 155 16.93 -3.36 -9.64
CA SER A 155 17.02 -1.96 -9.21
C SER A 155 15.66 -1.28 -9.30
N ILE A 156 15.40 -0.34 -8.41
CA ILE A 156 14.26 0.58 -8.48
C ILE A 156 14.76 1.99 -8.17
N GLU A 157 14.38 2.96 -9.00
CA GLU A 157 14.82 4.35 -8.81
C GLU A 157 13.79 5.33 -9.38
N VAL A 158 13.76 6.54 -8.84
CA VAL A 158 13.07 7.69 -9.42
C VAL A 158 14.09 8.51 -10.22
N ARG A 159 13.78 8.74 -11.50
CA ARG A 159 14.60 9.58 -12.37
C ARG A 159 13.74 10.62 -13.06
N GLY A 160 13.85 11.89 -12.63
CA GLY A 160 12.97 12.95 -13.10
C GLY A 160 11.50 12.65 -12.80
N THR A 161 10.67 12.52 -13.80
CA THR A 161 9.24 12.22 -13.65
C THR A 161 8.90 10.76 -13.88
N GLN A 162 9.88 9.86 -13.87
CA GLN A 162 9.69 8.42 -14.13
C GLN A 162 10.12 7.59 -12.93
N VAL A 163 9.49 6.43 -12.79
CA VAL A 163 9.95 5.34 -11.92
C VAL A 163 10.56 4.28 -12.81
N LEU A 164 11.79 3.88 -12.55
CA LEU A 164 12.50 2.89 -13.35
C LEU A 164 12.72 1.61 -12.55
N LEU A 165 12.35 0.48 -13.14
CA LEU A 165 12.70 -0.85 -12.65
C LEU A 165 13.70 -1.48 -13.62
N ASN A 166 14.88 -1.88 -13.14
CA ASN A 166 15.97 -2.38 -13.97
C ASN A 166 16.32 -1.42 -15.13
N GLY A 167 16.28 -0.12 -14.86
CA GLY A 167 16.54 0.94 -15.84
C GLY A 167 15.45 1.18 -16.88
N LYS A 168 14.31 0.47 -16.80
CA LYS A 168 13.18 0.59 -17.72
C LYS A 168 12.04 1.39 -17.09
N PRO A 169 11.42 2.37 -17.79
CA PRO A 169 10.26 3.11 -17.29
C PRO A 169 9.09 2.16 -16.96
N LEU A 170 8.66 2.19 -15.71
CA LEU A 170 7.61 1.34 -15.16
C LEU A 170 6.27 2.07 -15.12
N TYR A 171 5.18 1.38 -15.45
CA TYR A 171 3.82 1.86 -15.19
C TYR A 171 3.10 0.90 -14.23
N PHE A 172 2.59 1.43 -13.11
CA PHE A 172 1.86 0.66 -12.12
C PHE A 172 0.38 0.51 -12.52
N LYS A 173 -0.07 -0.72 -12.60
CA LYS A 173 -1.48 -1.11 -12.78
C LYS A 173 -1.88 -1.88 -11.54
N GLY A 174 -2.48 -1.20 -10.57
CA GLY A 174 -2.53 -1.72 -9.23
C GLY A 174 -3.90 -1.73 -8.57
N PHE A 175 -3.96 -2.49 -7.50
CA PHE A 175 -5.06 -2.53 -6.57
C PHE A 175 -4.62 -2.06 -5.19
N CYS A 176 -5.45 -1.23 -4.54
CA CYS A 176 -5.50 -1.22 -3.09
C CYS A 176 -6.28 -2.45 -2.63
N LYS A 177 -5.86 -3.08 -1.55
CA LYS A 177 -6.48 -4.31 -1.06
C LYS A 177 -6.58 -4.27 0.47
N HIS A 178 -7.62 -4.91 1.02
CA HIS A 178 -7.68 -5.26 2.43
C HIS A 178 -7.52 -6.77 2.62
N GLU A 179 -6.91 -7.18 3.75
CA GLU A 179 -6.97 -8.56 4.22
C GLU A 179 -8.38 -8.81 4.80
N ASP A 180 -9.37 -8.96 3.93
CA ASP A 180 -10.77 -9.17 4.32
C ASP A 180 -11.45 -10.19 3.42
N PHE A 181 -12.23 -11.07 4.01
CA PHE A 181 -13.05 -12.06 3.31
C PHE A 181 -14.31 -12.40 4.08
N THR A 182 -15.36 -12.78 3.35
CA THR A 182 -16.70 -13.03 3.91
C THR A 182 -16.71 -14.06 5.03
N ALA A 183 -15.90 -15.13 4.93
CA ALA A 183 -15.99 -16.27 5.85
C ALA A 183 -15.27 -16.04 7.19
N HIS A 184 -14.21 -15.21 7.23
CA HIS A 184 -13.33 -15.10 8.40
C HIS A 184 -12.78 -13.68 8.65
N GLY A 185 -13.32 -12.67 7.97
CA GLY A 185 -12.83 -11.29 8.11
C GLY A 185 -11.36 -11.16 7.76
N ARG A 186 -10.55 -10.64 8.67
CA ARG A 186 -9.10 -10.43 8.50
C ARG A 186 -8.24 -11.67 8.83
N GLY A 187 -8.84 -12.79 9.19
CA GLY A 187 -8.07 -14.01 9.49
C GLY A 187 -7.19 -14.42 8.32
N PHE A 188 -5.93 -14.79 8.62
CA PHE A 188 -4.98 -15.23 7.60
C PHE A 188 -5.46 -16.50 6.89
N ASP A 189 -5.45 -16.50 5.57
CA ASP A 189 -5.82 -17.63 4.72
C ASP A 189 -4.86 -17.72 3.51
N PRO A 190 -3.91 -18.67 3.50
CA PRO A 190 -2.96 -18.80 2.41
C PRO A 190 -3.64 -19.20 1.08
N VAL A 191 -4.76 -19.94 1.13
CA VAL A 191 -5.50 -20.32 -0.09
C VAL A 191 -6.17 -19.11 -0.72
N LEU A 192 -6.73 -18.22 0.11
CA LEU A 192 -7.29 -16.97 -0.36
C LEU A 192 -6.22 -16.07 -0.98
N ASN A 193 -5.03 -15.99 -0.38
CA ASN A 193 -3.92 -15.22 -0.95
C ASN A 193 -3.56 -15.71 -2.35
N VAL A 194 -3.46 -17.03 -2.56
CA VAL A 194 -3.23 -17.63 -3.90
C VAL A 194 -4.38 -17.28 -4.86
N LYS A 195 -5.63 -17.33 -4.39
CA LYS A 195 -6.78 -16.93 -5.21
C LYS A 195 -6.71 -15.46 -5.61
N ASP A 196 -6.42 -14.58 -4.66
CA ASP A 196 -6.34 -13.13 -4.90
C ASP A 196 -5.21 -12.80 -5.89
N VAL A 197 -4.03 -13.41 -5.74
CA VAL A 197 -2.91 -13.25 -6.68
C VAL A 197 -3.26 -13.74 -8.09
N ASN A 198 -3.94 -14.88 -8.20
CA ASN A 198 -4.42 -15.35 -9.51
C ASN A 198 -5.44 -14.39 -10.14
N LEU A 199 -6.28 -13.72 -9.35
CA LEU A 199 -7.21 -12.70 -9.85
C LEU A 199 -6.50 -11.41 -10.25
N ILE A 200 -5.44 -11.02 -9.54
CA ILE A 200 -4.58 -9.89 -9.91
C ILE A 200 -3.94 -10.15 -11.29
N HIS A 201 -3.39 -11.33 -11.51
CA HIS A 201 -2.86 -11.73 -12.82
C HIS A 201 -3.94 -11.79 -13.89
N TRP A 202 -5.11 -12.38 -13.57
CA TRP A 202 -6.24 -12.42 -14.49
C TRP A 202 -6.70 -11.02 -14.90
N ALA A 203 -6.60 -10.05 -14.00
CA ALA A 203 -6.92 -8.65 -14.26
C ALA A 203 -5.87 -7.92 -15.12
N ASN A 204 -4.72 -8.52 -15.44
CA ASN A 204 -3.54 -7.90 -16.04
C ASN A 204 -2.92 -6.78 -15.18
N ALA A 205 -3.18 -6.80 -13.89
CA ALA A 205 -2.51 -5.93 -12.94
C ALA A 205 -1.08 -6.42 -12.65
N ASN A 206 -0.21 -5.51 -12.24
CA ASN A 206 1.18 -5.80 -11.88
C ASN A 206 1.55 -5.35 -10.45
N ALA A 207 0.62 -4.70 -9.72
CA ALA A 207 0.93 -4.09 -8.44
C ALA A 207 -0.20 -4.22 -7.41
N VAL A 208 0.19 -4.18 -6.12
CA VAL A 208 -0.71 -4.09 -4.97
C VAL A 208 -0.16 -3.07 -3.98
N ARG A 209 -1.04 -2.26 -3.40
CA ARG A 209 -0.76 -1.46 -2.21
C ARG A 209 -1.37 -2.16 -1.01
N THR A 210 -0.56 -2.39 0.03
CA THR A 210 -0.99 -3.05 1.27
C THR A 210 -1.76 -2.07 2.16
N SER A 211 -2.87 -1.56 1.66
CA SER A 211 -3.68 -0.59 2.38
C SER A 211 -4.43 -1.24 3.54
N HIS A 212 -4.35 -0.74 4.77
CA HIS A 212 -3.50 0.37 5.22
C HIS A 212 -2.61 -0.14 6.36
N TYR A 213 -1.87 -1.20 6.14
CA TYR A 213 -1.00 -1.86 7.13
C TYR A 213 -0.12 -2.91 6.45
N PRO A 214 1.03 -3.26 7.03
CA PRO A 214 1.84 -4.36 6.51
C PRO A 214 1.06 -5.68 6.57
N TYR A 215 1.08 -6.45 5.47
CA TYR A 215 0.38 -7.73 5.36
C TYR A 215 1.17 -8.87 6.03
N ALA A 216 0.61 -10.08 6.01
CA ALA A 216 1.31 -11.27 6.46
C ALA A 216 2.54 -11.53 5.57
N GLU A 217 3.65 -11.99 6.16
CA GLU A 217 4.93 -12.22 5.46
C GLU A 217 4.76 -13.16 4.27
N GLU A 218 3.91 -14.17 4.39
CA GLU A 218 3.63 -15.14 3.34
C GLU A 218 2.97 -14.51 2.09
N PHE A 219 2.35 -13.34 2.25
CA PHE A 219 1.83 -12.59 1.10
C PHE A 219 2.95 -11.98 0.26
N TYR A 220 4.00 -11.45 0.90
CA TYR A 220 5.16 -10.90 0.18
C TYR A 220 5.97 -12.03 -0.47
N ASP A 221 6.17 -13.16 0.21
CA ASP A 221 6.77 -14.35 -0.39
C ASP A 221 6.03 -14.80 -1.65
N LEU A 222 4.71 -14.73 -1.63
CA LEU A 222 3.88 -15.05 -2.79
C LEU A 222 4.04 -14.00 -3.90
N CYS A 223 4.06 -12.71 -3.56
CA CYS A 223 4.30 -11.63 -4.52
C CYS A 223 5.69 -11.72 -5.15
N ASP A 224 6.72 -12.10 -4.39
CA ASP A 224 8.07 -12.34 -4.90
C ASP A 224 8.09 -13.43 -5.97
N ARG A 225 7.46 -14.57 -5.70
CA ARG A 225 7.39 -15.71 -6.63
C ARG A 225 6.52 -15.45 -7.85
N GLU A 226 5.45 -14.68 -7.67
CA GLU A 226 4.47 -14.42 -8.73
C GLU A 226 4.74 -13.13 -9.51
N GLY A 227 5.74 -12.34 -9.10
CA GLY A 227 6.11 -11.12 -9.81
C GLY A 227 5.06 -10.01 -9.70
N ILE A 228 4.56 -9.76 -8.50
CA ILE A 228 3.65 -8.66 -8.20
C ILE A 228 4.43 -7.59 -7.42
N LEU A 229 4.39 -6.35 -7.91
CA LEU A 229 4.99 -5.20 -7.25
C LEU A 229 4.18 -4.81 -6.01
N VAL A 230 4.84 -4.46 -4.93
CA VAL A 230 4.20 -4.07 -3.68
C VAL A 230 4.62 -2.66 -3.28
N MET A 231 3.63 -1.82 -3.02
CA MET A 231 3.75 -0.59 -2.25
C MET A 231 3.36 -0.92 -0.81
N ASP A 232 4.35 -1.03 0.07
CA ASP A 232 4.16 -1.44 1.45
C ASP A 232 3.91 -0.24 2.35
N GLU A 233 2.86 -0.31 3.19
CA GLU A 233 2.35 0.84 3.91
C GLU A 233 2.32 0.62 5.42
N THR A 234 2.76 1.63 6.18
CA THR A 234 2.61 1.64 7.63
C THR A 234 1.14 1.78 8.05
N PRO A 235 0.74 1.32 9.24
CA PRO A 235 -0.65 1.41 9.69
C PRO A 235 -1.10 2.82 10.13
N ALA A 236 -0.44 3.86 9.69
CA ALA A 236 -0.76 5.25 9.99
C ALA A 236 -1.87 5.76 9.06
N VAL A 237 -3.12 5.66 9.49
CA VAL A 237 -4.31 6.01 8.69
C VAL A 237 -5.05 7.19 9.33
N GLY A 238 -5.37 8.21 8.52
CA GLY A 238 -6.26 9.30 8.90
C GLY A 238 -5.81 10.08 10.13
N ILE A 239 -4.49 10.33 10.29
CA ILE A 239 -3.97 11.17 11.35
C ILE A 239 -4.45 12.61 11.12
N GLY A 240 -5.58 12.96 11.71
CA GLY A 240 -6.26 14.23 11.48
C GLY A 240 -7.13 14.65 12.65
N GLY A 241 -7.62 15.89 12.60
CA GLY A 241 -8.49 16.50 13.60
C GLY A 241 -9.22 17.71 13.04
N GLY A 242 -9.09 17.97 11.76
CA GLY A 242 -9.59 19.19 11.12
C GLY A 242 -8.98 20.46 11.74
N ALA A 243 -9.56 21.61 11.47
CA ALA A 243 -9.03 22.89 11.95
C ALA A 243 -9.06 23.06 13.48
N ALA A 244 -9.82 22.21 14.19
CA ALA A 244 -10.01 22.35 15.64
C ALA A 244 -8.95 21.63 16.48
N VAL A 245 -8.28 20.60 15.94
CA VAL A 245 -7.35 19.76 16.69
C VAL A 245 -6.08 19.53 15.86
N ASN A 246 -4.95 19.95 16.39
CA ASN A 246 -3.67 19.67 15.76
C ASN A 246 -3.18 18.26 16.15
N PRO A 247 -3.31 17.25 15.27
CA PRO A 247 -3.01 15.87 15.61
C PRO A 247 -1.53 15.65 15.92
N TYR A 248 -0.65 16.44 15.32
CA TYR A 248 0.80 16.32 15.45
C TYR A 248 1.32 16.78 16.81
N LYS A 249 0.53 17.62 17.53
CA LYS A 249 0.83 18.09 18.88
C LYS A 249 0.02 17.39 19.96
N GLU A 250 -1.21 17.02 19.62
CA GLU A 250 -2.13 16.44 20.60
C GLU A 250 -1.95 14.94 20.78
N TYR A 251 -1.47 14.23 19.73
CA TYR A 251 -1.29 12.78 19.77
C TYR A 251 0.19 12.39 19.83
N PRO A 252 0.62 11.63 20.86
CA PRO A 252 2.02 11.23 21.01
C PRO A 252 2.37 10.03 20.11
N LEU A 253 2.21 10.16 18.81
CA LEU A 253 2.39 9.05 17.85
C LEU A 253 3.80 8.95 17.26
N ALA A 254 4.58 10.03 17.26
CA ALA A 254 5.80 10.13 16.47
C ALA A 254 6.85 9.03 16.79
N GLU A 255 7.08 8.73 18.08
CA GLU A 255 8.05 7.70 18.47
C GLU A 255 7.58 6.30 18.07
N HIS A 256 6.31 6.00 18.32
CA HIS A 256 5.72 4.72 17.94
C HIS A 256 5.71 4.55 16.41
N HIS A 257 5.43 5.61 15.66
CA HIS A 257 5.46 5.55 14.20
C HIS A 257 6.88 5.27 13.67
N ARG A 258 7.91 5.89 14.25
CA ARG A 258 9.31 5.57 13.92
C ARG A 258 9.64 4.10 14.18
N GLN A 259 9.19 3.56 15.31
CA GLN A 259 9.38 2.16 15.64
C GLN A 259 8.68 1.25 14.61
N VAL A 260 7.42 1.52 14.30
CA VAL A 260 6.63 0.74 13.33
C VAL A 260 7.26 0.76 11.94
N LEU A 261 7.71 1.95 11.48
CA LEU A 261 8.41 2.10 10.20
C LEU A 261 9.72 1.28 10.19
N ALA A 262 10.49 1.35 11.26
CA ALA A 262 11.74 0.59 11.37
C ALA A 262 11.50 -0.92 11.36
N GLU A 263 10.48 -1.39 12.07
CA GLU A 263 10.11 -2.81 12.12
C GLU A 263 9.59 -3.31 10.76
N MET A 264 8.78 -2.51 10.06
CA MET A 264 8.29 -2.82 8.71
C MET A 264 9.45 -2.97 7.71
N ILE A 265 10.32 -1.96 7.64
CA ILE A 265 11.48 -2.00 6.73
C ILE A 265 12.42 -3.16 7.10
N HIS A 266 12.70 -3.37 8.39
CA HIS A 266 13.54 -4.47 8.84
C HIS A 266 12.98 -5.84 8.45
N ARG A 267 11.68 -6.04 8.57
CA ARG A 267 11.00 -7.29 8.17
C ARG A 267 11.07 -7.51 6.67
N ASP A 268 10.73 -6.47 5.88
CA ASP A 268 10.43 -6.60 4.45
C ASP A 268 11.59 -6.16 3.53
N LYS A 269 12.74 -5.79 4.10
CA LYS A 269 13.92 -5.29 3.37
C LYS A 269 14.44 -6.18 2.25
N ASN A 270 14.29 -7.51 2.37
CA ASN A 270 14.83 -8.47 1.41
C ASN A 270 13.86 -8.85 0.28
N HIS A 271 12.58 -8.48 0.38
CA HIS A 271 11.58 -8.79 -0.63
C HIS A 271 11.79 -7.98 -1.91
N PRO A 272 12.08 -8.61 -3.08
CA PRO A 272 12.20 -7.90 -4.34
C PRO A 272 10.89 -7.30 -4.82
N CYS A 273 9.74 -7.85 -4.43
CA CYS A 273 8.42 -7.33 -4.77
C CYS A 273 8.14 -5.96 -4.14
N VAL A 274 8.70 -5.67 -2.96
CA VAL A 274 8.55 -4.36 -2.31
C VAL A 274 9.39 -3.33 -3.06
N VAL A 275 8.74 -2.40 -3.74
CA VAL A 275 9.37 -1.38 -4.59
C VAL A 275 9.14 0.04 -4.13
N LEU A 276 8.19 0.26 -3.21
CA LEU A 276 7.85 1.55 -2.63
C LEU A 276 7.52 1.38 -1.15
N TRP A 277 7.95 2.33 -0.34
CA TRP A 277 7.52 2.49 1.05
C TRP A 277 6.50 3.63 1.14
N SER A 278 5.35 3.37 1.75
CA SER A 278 4.34 4.38 2.07
C SER A 278 4.33 4.66 3.57
N LEU A 279 4.55 5.91 3.94
CA LEU A 279 4.62 6.34 5.33
C LEU A 279 3.25 6.36 6.02
N GLY A 280 2.17 6.43 5.25
CA GLY A 280 0.81 6.43 5.80
C GLY A 280 -0.23 6.90 4.80
N ASN A 281 -1.49 6.87 5.24
CA ASN A 281 -2.66 7.18 4.44
C ASN A 281 -3.44 8.37 4.97
N GLU A 282 -3.71 9.35 4.12
CA GLU A 282 -4.66 10.43 4.30
C GLU A 282 -4.49 11.23 5.62
N PRO A 283 -3.28 11.63 6.01
CA PRO A 283 -3.12 12.52 7.15
C PRO A 283 -3.59 13.94 6.81
N ASP A 284 -3.88 14.74 7.85
CA ASP A 284 -4.23 16.14 7.69
C ASP A 284 -3.00 17.00 7.38
N LEU A 285 -2.79 17.33 6.11
CA LEU A 285 -1.66 18.11 5.63
C LEU A 285 -2.02 19.59 5.31
N GLU A 286 -3.30 19.98 5.49
CA GLU A 286 -3.77 21.30 5.10
C GLU A 286 -4.05 22.25 6.26
N HIS A 287 -4.51 21.75 7.43
CA HIS A 287 -4.87 22.61 8.56
C HIS A 287 -3.64 23.07 9.35
N PHE A 288 -2.62 22.20 9.46
CA PHE A 288 -1.38 22.46 10.18
C PHE A 288 -0.16 22.06 9.33
N PRO A 289 0.07 22.67 8.17
CA PRO A 289 1.02 22.17 7.17
C PRO A 289 2.46 22.12 7.67
N GLN A 290 2.91 23.08 8.50
CA GLN A 290 4.27 23.04 9.05
C GLN A 290 4.42 21.93 10.09
N ASP A 291 3.45 21.76 10.99
CA ASP A 291 3.52 20.67 11.99
C ASP A 291 3.41 19.29 11.31
N ALA A 292 2.64 19.19 10.22
CA ALA A 292 2.61 18.00 9.38
C ALA A 292 3.99 17.73 8.75
N TYR A 293 4.61 18.73 8.15
CA TYR A 293 5.94 18.59 7.58
C TYR A 293 6.97 18.15 8.65
N ASP A 294 6.96 18.79 9.81
CA ASP A 294 7.87 18.49 10.91
C ASP A 294 7.67 17.06 11.49
N TYR A 295 6.49 16.47 11.28
CA TYR A 295 6.19 15.10 11.66
C TYR A 295 6.59 14.09 10.57
N TRP A 296 6.22 14.33 9.30
CA TRP A 296 6.34 13.33 8.22
C TRP A 296 7.71 13.35 7.53
N HIS A 297 8.33 14.51 7.38
CA HIS A 297 9.64 14.60 6.70
C HIS A 297 10.76 13.85 7.43
N PRO A 298 10.87 13.88 8.77
CA PRO A 298 11.82 13.02 9.48
C PRO A 298 11.56 11.51 9.32
N LEU A 299 10.32 11.09 9.09
CA LEU A 299 10.00 9.69 8.78
C LEU A 299 10.44 9.32 7.36
N TYR A 300 10.31 10.23 6.40
CA TYR A 300 10.85 10.08 5.06
C TYR A 300 12.37 9.88 5.09
N GLU A 301 13.09 10.75 5.80
CA GLU A 301 14.54 10.61 5.95
C GLU A 301 14.93 9.29 6.66
N LEU A 302 14.16 8.91 7.68
CA LEU A 302 14.40 7.67 8.42
C LEU A 302 14.19 6.44 7.53
N ALA A 303 13.18 6.43 6.66
CA ALA A 303 12.94 5.32 5.74
C ALA A 303 14.14 5.09 4.81
N HIS A 304 14.71 6.15 4.22
CA HIS A 304 15.93 6.06 3.41
C HIS A 304 17.16 5.62 4.21
N GLN A 305 17.27 6.04 5.47
CA GLN A 305 18.38 5.61 6.34
C GLN A 305 18.30 4.12 6.71
N LEU A 306 17.09 3.57 6.83
CA LEU A 306 16.86 2.20 7.27
C LEU A 306 16.82 1.20 6.12
N ASP A 307 16.42 1.64 4.93
CA ASP A 307 16.33 0.74 3.78
C ASP A 307 17.70 0.57 3.09
N PRO A 308 18.29 -0.64 3.17
CA PRO A 308 19.61 -0.88 2.59
C PRO A 308 19.61 -0.84 1.05
N GLN A 309 18.43 -0.84 0.41
CA GLN A 309 18.27 -0.80 -1.04
C GLN A 309 17.83 0.57 -1.56
N ASP A 310 17.66 1.57 -0.66
CA ASP A 310 17.30 2.95 -0.99
C ASP A 310 16.08 3.08 -1.92
N ARG A 311 14.99 2.36 -1.58
CA ARG A 311 13.75 2.37 -2.36
C ARG A 311 13.04 3.71 -2.21
N PRO A 312 12.27 4.13 -3.25
CA PRO A 312 11.47 5.35 -3.16
C PRO A 312 10.46 5.31 -2.00
N VAL A 313 10.25 6.48 -1.41
CA VAL A 313 9.37 6.69 -0.25
C VAL A 313 8.27 7.68 -0.62
N THR A 314 7.05 7.42 -0.20
CA THR A 314 5.89 8.29 -0.42
C THR A 314 5.02 8.44 0.82
N LEU A 315 4.12 9.40 0.75
CA LEU A 315 3.00 9.61 1.66
C LEU A 315 1.75 9.83 0.82
N VAL A 316 0.67 9.11 1.15
CA VAL A 316 -0.56 9.20 0.38
C VAL A 316 -1.44 10.35 0.88
N CYS A 317 -1.73 11.31 0.04
CA CYS A 317 -2.48 12.53 0.39
C CYS A 317 -3.91 12.56 -0.18
N CYS A 318 -4.82 13.28 0.53
CA CYS A 318 -6.22 13.44 0.14
C CYS A 318 -6.77 14.86 0.35
N GLN A 319 -5.95 15.86 0.63
CA GLN A 319 -6.39 17.19 1.01
C GLN A 319 -7.28 17.86 -0.04
N ASN A 320 -8.34 18.53 0.40
CA ASN A 320 -9.20 19.33 -0.46
C ASN A 320 -8.49 20.60 -0.97
N ASP A 321 -7.70 21.23 -0.11
CA ASP A 321 -6.79 22.32 -0.48
C ASP A 321 -5.35 21.81 -0.62
N TYR A 322 -5.08 21.11 -1.72
CA TYR A 322 -3.77 20.55 -2.03
C TYR A 322 -2.69 21.63 -2.18
N THR A 323 -3.06 22.91 -2.35
CA THR A 323 -2.08 24.01 -2.46
C THR A 323 -1.34 24.25 -1.15
N LYS A 324 -1.92 23.89 -0.02
CA LYS A 324 -1.32 24.00 1.33
C LYS A 324 -0.40 22.85 1.68
N ASP A 325 -0.49 21.73 0.95
CA ASP A 325 0.32 20.56 1.21
C ASP A 325 1.78 20.81 0.82
N ILE A 326 2.60 21.07 1.81
CA ILE A 326 4.06 21.22 1.65
C ILE A 326 4.81 19.91 1.89
N THR A 327 4.17 18.92 2.46
CA THR A 327 4.78 17.64 2.87
C THR A 327 4.90 16.68 1.68
N THR A 328 3.82 16.44 0.95
CA THR A 328 3.82 15.51 -0.21
C THR A 328 4.83 15.94 -1.28
N ARG A 329 5.08 17.24 -1.42
CA ARG A 329 6.11 17.79 -2.35
C ARG A 329 7.52 17.29 -2.05
N THR A 330 7.81 16.86 -0.82
CA THR A 330 9.14 16.39 -0.42
C THR A 330 9.36 14.90 -0.64
N MET A 331 8.30 14.13 -0.86
CA MET A 331 8.37 12.70 -1.15
C MET A 331 8.98 12.43 -2.54
N ASP A 332 9.47 11.21 -2.78
CA ASP A 332 10.03 10.83 -4.08
C ASP A 332 8.98 10.75 -5.17
N ILE A 333 7.78 10.29 -4.81
CA ILE A 333 6.63 10.13 -5.69
C ILE A 333 5.45 10.83 -5.04
N VAL A 334 4.69 11.60 -5.83
CA VAL A 334 3.43 12.19 -5.40
C VAL A 334 2.32 11.16 -5.54
N CYS A 335 1.76 10.70 -4.43
CA CYS A 335 0.64 9.75 -4.38
C CYS A 335 -0.62 10.44 -3.88
N ILE A 336 -1.66 10.43 -4.70
CA ILE A 336 -2.92 11.15 -4.42
C ILE A 336 -4.11 10.18 -4.39
N ASN A 337 -4.97 10.33 -3.36
CA ASN A 337 -6.27 9.68 -3.28
C ASN A 337 -7.34 10.67 -3.75
N ARG A 338 -8.06 10.33 -4.83
CA ARG A 338 -9.08 11.23 -5.37
C ARG A 338 -10.34 10.51 -5.82
N TYR A 339 -11.44 11.09 -5.39
CA TYR A 339 -12.77 10.56 -5.67
C TYR A 339 -13.66 11.59 -6.37
N TYR A 340 -13.08 12.40 -7.29
CA TYR A 340 -13.81 13.30 -8.16
C TYR A 340 -14.88 12.54 -8.95
N GLY A 341 -16.13 12.99 -8.90
CA GLY A 341 -17.27 12.29 -9.50
C GLY A 341 -17.96 11.30 -8.57
N TRP A 342 -17.34 10.97 -7.43
CA TRP A 342 -17.96 10.13 -6.41
C TRP A 342 -18.34 10.93 -5.15
N TYR A 343 -17.39 11.29 -4.28
CA TYR A 343 -17.68 12.10 -3.08
C TYR A 343 -17.83 13.58 -3.42
N ASN A 344 -16.99 14.09 -4.29
CA ASN A 344 -17.05 15.45 -4.78
C ASN A 344 -17.55 15.43 -6.22
N LEU A 345 -18.46 16.36 -6.58
CA LEU A 345 -19.04 16.46 -7.94
C LEU A 345 -19.77 15.16 -8.33
N SER A 346 -20.52 14.60 -7.39
CA SER A 346 -21.14 13.28 -7.49
C SER A 346 -21.97 13.11 -8.76
N GLY A 347 -21.60 12.14 -9.60
CA GLY A 347 -22.28 11.81 -10.85
C GLY A 347 -21.97 12.76 -12.03
N ASP A 348 -21.37 13.93 -11.80
CA ASP A 348 -20.97 14.86 -12.86
C ASP A 348 -19.52 14.59 -13.29
N MET A 349 -19.36 13.70 -14.26
CA MET A 349 -18.04 13.30 -14.74
C MET A 349 -17.32 14.38 -15.56
N ASP A 350 -18.02 15.35 -16.12
CA ASP A 350 -17.38 16.48 -16.81
C ASP A 350 -16.72 17.43 -15.81
N ALA A 351 -17.46 17.80 -14.76
CA ALA A 351 -16.92 18.60 -13.67
C ALA A 351 -15.81 17.85 -12.91
N ALA A 352 -15.96 16.53 -12.72
CA ALA A 352 -14.97 15.69 -12.08
C ALA A 352 -13.63 15.69 -12.85
N CYS A 353 -13.66 15.48 -14.16
CA CYS A 353 -12.46 15.55 -14.99
C CYS A 353 -11.83 16.95 -14.99
N TYR A 354 -12.65 18.02 -14.98
CA TYR A 354 -12.12 19.37 -14.86
C TYR A 354 -11.37 19.58 -13.54
N GLY A 355 -11.97 19.20 -12.39
CA GLY A 355 -11.33 19.33 -11.10
C GLY A 355 -10.04 18.51 -10.99
N LEU A 356 -10.07 17.25 -11.45
CA LEU A 356 -8.90 16.39 -11.51
C LEU A 356 -7.77 17.03 -12.35
N ASN A 357 -8.09 17.60 -13.52
CA ASN A 357 -7.09 18.21 -14.38
C ASN A 357 -6.41 19.41 -13.71
N GLN A 358 -7.16 20.26 -12.99
CA GLN A 358 -6.58 21.39 -12.26
C GLN A 358 -5.58 20.92 -11.19
N GLU A 359 -5.90 19.85 -10.48
CA GLU A 359 -5.00 19.30 -9.48
C GLU A 359 -3.78 18.60 -10.11
N LEU A 360 -3.97 17.82 -11.16
CA LEU A 360 -2.87 17.17 -11.86
C LEU A 360 -1.89 18.19 -12.47
N ASP A 361 -2.39 19.31 -12.99
CA ASP A 361 -1.57 20.41 -13.51
C ASP A 361 -0.73 21.06 -12.37
N PHE A 362 -1.32 21.22 -11.17
CA PHE A 362 -0.58 21.70 -10.00
C PHE A 362 0.54 20.73 -9.59
N TRP A 363 0.28 19.42 -9.55
CA TRP A 363 1.29 18.44 -9.18
C TRP A 363 2.39 18.29 -10.24
N ALA A 364 2.09 18.54 -11.52
CA ALA A 364 3.07 18.56 -12.61
C ALA A 364 4.21 19.58 -12.37
N GLU A 365 3.91 20.70 -11.70
CA GLU A 365 4.90 21.72 -11.38
C GLU A 365 5.98 21.24 -10.38
N GLN A 366 5.77 20.12 -9.71
CA GLN A 366 6.75 19.53 -8.80
C GLN A 366 7.86 18.77 -9.55
N HIS A 367 7.69 18.51 -10.86
CA HIS A 367 8.65 17.76 -11.69
C HIS A 367 9.02 16.39 -11.11
N LYS A 368 8.05 15.72 -10.49
CA LYS A 368 8.14 14.38 -9.89
C LYS A 368 7.17 13.42 -10.56
N PRO A 369 7.37 12.10 -10.44
CA PRO A 369 6.34 11.16 -10.83
C PRO A 369 5.10 11.38 -9.97
N VAL A 370 3.92 11.30 -10.60
CA VAL A 370 2.62 11.36 -9.91
C VAL A 370 1.86 10.07 -10.15
N MET A 371 1.20 9.59 -9.13
CA MET A 371 0.44 8.34 -9.14
C MET A 371 -0.92 8.55 -8.46
N MET A 372 -1.97 8.00 -9.04
CA MET A 372 -3.24 7.85 -8.35
C MET A 372 -3.14 6.65 -7.41
N SER A 373 -3.07 6.90 -6.12
CA SER A 373 -2.98 5.86 -5.09
C SER A 373 -4.33 5.32 -4.64
N GLU A 374 -5.41 6.07 -4.88
CA GLU A 374 -6.79 5.58 -4.73
C GLU A 374 -7.75 6.36 -5.62
N TYR A 375 -8.62 5.65 -6.33
CA TYR A 375 -9.83 6.18 -6.97
C TYR A 375 -10.84 5.04 -7.18
N GLY A 376 -12.13 5.36 -7.10
CA GLY A 376 -13.18 4.35 -7.24
C GLY A 376 -14.58 4.88 -6.90
N ALA A 377 -15.59 4.13 -7.29
CA ALA A 377 -16.99 4.42 -7.03
C ALA A 377 -17.69 3.21 -6.42
N ASP A 378 -18.48 3.43 -5.35
CA ASP A 378 -19.27 2.35 -4.76
C ASP A 378 -20.27 1.79 -5.80
N THR A 379 -20.32 0.48 -5.92
CA THR A 379 -21.06 -0.23 -6.96
C THR A 379 -21.71 -1.47 -6.39
N VAL A 380 -23.03 -1.53 -6.47
CA VAL A 380 -23.79 -2.68 -6.01
C VAL A 380 -23.77 -3.73 -7.12
N ALA A 381 -23.17 -4.89 -6.85
CA ALA A 381 -23.09 -5.98 -7.82
C ALA A 381 -24.48 -6.41 -8.32
N GLY A 382 -24.65 -6.45 -9.64
CA GLY A 382 -25.93 -6.78 -10.28
C GLY A 382 -26.91 -5.62 -10.39
N LEU A 383 -26.56 -4.41 -9.93
CA LEU A 383 -27.37 -3.21 -10.19
C LEU A 383 -26.99 -2.60 -11.54
N HIS A 384 -27.91 -2.66 -12.49
CA HIS A 384 -27.75 -2.16 -13.85
C HIS A 384 -28.73 -1.05 -14.17
N THR A 385 -28.29 -0.04 -14.90
CA THR A 385 -29.12 1.09 -15.35
C THR A 385 -28.89 1.39 -16.83
N ALA A 386 -29.90 1.95 -17.50
CA ALA A 386 -29.78 2.30 -18.91
C ALA A 386 -28.84 3.52 -19.15
N GLY A 387 -28.69 4.39 -18.16
CA GLY A 387 -27.68 5.42 -18.07
C GLY A 387 -26.66 5.06 -16.99
N ALA A 388 -25.51 5.64 -17.00
CA ALA A 388 -24.48 5.41 -15.96
C ALA A 388 -24.87 6.16 -14.67
N GLU A 389 -25.86 5.64 -13.93
CA GLU A 389 -26.30 6.21 -12.66
C GLU A 389 -25.45 5.71 -11.51
N MET A 390 -25.20 6.55 -10.51
CA MET A 390 -24.38 6.22 -9.34
C MET A 390 -24.83 4.89 -8.69
N PHE A 391 -23.88 4.13 -8.17
CA PHE A 391 -24.00 2.79 -7.63
C PHE A 391 -24.22 1.67 -8.66
N SER A 392 -24.53 1.98 -9.93
CA SER A 392 -24.64 0.95 -10.96
C SER A 392 -23.27 0.47 -11.46
N GLU A 393 -23.24 -0.72 -12.03
CA GLU A 393 -22.02 -1.25 -12.64
C GLU A 393 -21.58 -0.44 -13.87
N GLU A 394 -22.52 0.15 -14.61
CA GLU A 394 -22.26 1.07 -15.73
C GLU A 394 -21.61 2.36 -15.27
N PHE A 395 -22.01 2.89 -14.11
CA PHE A 395 -21.36 4.09 -13.56
C PHE A 395 -19.90 3.80 -13.16
N GLN A 396 -19.63 2.65 -12.58
CA GLN A 396 -18.26 2.28 -12.23
C GLN A 396 -17.37 2.23 -13.48
N VAL A 397 -17.87 1.68 -14.59
CA VAL A 397 -17.15 1.67 -15.87
C VAL A 397 -16.94 3.09 -16.40
N GLU A 398 -17.99 3.94 -16.40
CA GLU A 398 -17.90 5.33 -16.88
C GLU A 398 -16.90 6.13 -16.03
N PHE A 399 -16.92 5.95 -14.71
CA PHE A 399 -16.00 6.59 -13.79
C PHE A 399 -14.53 6.29 -14.16
N TYR A 400 -14.17 5.01 -14.27
CA TYR A 400 -12.81 4.62 -14.66
C TYR A 400 -12.48 5.11 -16.08
N ARG A 401 -13.35 4.88 -17.04
CA ARG A 401 -13.14 5.29 -18.44
C ARG A 401 -12.80 6.77 -18.58
N ARG A 402 -13.48 7.62 -17.82
CA ARG A 402 -13.29 9.08 -17.87
C ARG A 402 -12.00 9.53 -17.19
N LEU A 403 -11.72 9.01 -15.99
CA LEU A 403 -10.53 9.43 -15.26
C LEU A 403 -9.24 8.84 -15.87
N ASP A 404 -9.27 7.58 -16.31
CA ASP A 404 -8.14 6.93 -16.96
C ASP A 404 -7.71 7.67 -18.24
N ALA A 405 -8.68 8.19 -19.01
CA ALA A 405 -8.39 9.00 -20.19
C ALA A 405 -7.66 10.31 -19.83
N GLU A 406 -7.84 10.86 -18.63
CA GLU A 406 -7.08 12.03 -18.18
C GLU A 406 -5.65 11.64 -17.75
N PHE A 407 -5.46 10.46 -17.15
CA PHE A 407 -4.13 9.95 -16.81
C PHE A 407 -3.28 9.69 -18.06
N ASP A 408 -3.89 9.17 -19.11
CA ASP A 408 -3.19 8.82 -20.35
C ASP A 408 -2.58 10.01 -21.07
N LYS A 409 -3.13 11.22 -20.87
CA LYS A 409 -2.62 12.46 -21.48
C LYS A 409 -1.29 12.94 -20.89
N ARG A 410 -0.82 12.34 -19.77
CA ARG A 410 0.28 12.87 -18.97
C ARG A 410 1.48 11.93 -18.92
N PRO A 411 2.63 12.28 -19.51
CA PRO A 411 3.80 11.40 -19.54
C PRO A 411 4.43 11.17 -18.16
N TRP A 412 4.22 12.10 -17.24
CA TRP A 412 4.73 12.03 -15.86
C TRP A 412 3.82 11.29 -14.89
N PHE A 413 2.66 10.82 -15.35
CA PHE A 413 1.75 10.00 -14.55
C PHE A 413 2.15 8.53 -14.67
N VAL A 414 2.60 7.93 -13.55
CA VAL A 414 3.31 6.65 -13.57
C VAL A 414 2.51 5.46 -13.06
N GLY A 415 1.27 5.67 -12.61
CA GLY A 415 0.47 4.54 -12.15
C GLY A 415 -0.90 4.87 -11.59
N GLU A 416 -1.74 3.85 -11.57
CA GLU A 416 -3.11 3.88 -11.11
C GLU A 416 -3.37 2.70 -10.16
N PHE A 417 -3.74 3.00 -8.91
CA PHE A 417 -4.20 2.03 -7.93
C PHE A 417 -5.68 2.25 -7.67
N VAL A 418 -6.49 1.25 -8.00
CA VAL A 418 -7.93 1.35 -7.81
C VAL A 418 -8.32 1.06 -6.38
N TRP A 419 -9.25 1.84 -5.84
CA TRP A 419 -9.93 1.55 -4.60
C TRP A 419 -11.26 0.89 -4.90
N ASN A 420 -11.43 -0.40 -4.70
CA ASN A 420 -10.57 -1.36 -4.05
C ASN A 420 -10.54 -2.67 -4.87
N PHE A 421 -9.64 -3.58 -4.56
CA PHE A 421 -9.61 -4.93 -5.17
C PHE A 421 -10.95 -5.64 -5.03
N ALA A 422 -11.45 -5.75 -3.78
CA ALA A 422 -12.72 -6.37 -3.48
C ALA A 422 -13.51 -5.54 -2.46
N ASP A 423 -14.83 -5.68 -2.47
CA ASP A 423 -15.68 -5.17 -1.39
C ASP A 423 -15.18 -5.72 -0.05
N TYR A 424 -15.31 -4.92 1.01
CA TYR A 424 -14.85 -5.28 2.34
C TYR A 424 -15.76 -4.73 3.43
N ASP A 425 -15.67 -5.27 4.63
CA ASP A 425 -16.50 -4.89 5.75
C ASP A 425 -16.07 -3.55 6.36
N THR A 426 -17.05 -2.78 6.81
CA THR A 426 -16.86 -1.49 7.46
C THR A 426 -17.80 -1.35 8.64
N VAL A 427 -17.64 -0.27 9.41
CA VAL A 427 -18.70 0.19 10.32
C VAL A 427 -19.91 0.61 9.48
N GLN A 428 -21.12 0.25 9.95
CA GLN A 428 -22.35 0.57 9.22
C GLN A 428 -22.62 2.08 9.19
N GLY A 429 -23.11 2.54 8.05
CA GLY A 429 -23.51 3.93 7.85
C GLY A 429 -24.30 4.12 6.56
N PRO A 430 -24.96 5.25 6.34
CA PRO A 430 -25.76 5.51 5.14
C PRO A 430 -24.97 5.39 3.84
N MET A 431 -23.67 5.66 3.88
CA MET A 431 -22.78 5.56 2.73
C MET A 431 -22.10 4.20 2.61
N ARG A 432 -22.36 3.26 3.52
CA ARG A 432 -21.74 1.93 3.58
C ARG A 432 -22.80 0.86 3.67
N VAL A 433 -23.49 0.66 2.55
CA VAL A 433 -24.54 -0.37 2.41
C VAL A 433 -23.88 -1.73 2.31
N ASP A 434 -23.93 -2.51 3.40
CA ASP A 434 -23.28 -3.83 3.50
C ASP A 434 -21.74 -3.73 3.23
N GLY A 435 -21.07 -2.77 3.90
CA GLY A 435 -19.65 -2.50 3.78
C GLY A 435 -19.28 -1.48 2.68
N ASN A 436 -18.00 -1.38 2.35
CA ASN A 436 -17.51 -0.57 1.23
C ASN A 436 -17.70 -1.34 -0.08
N LYS A 437 -18.36 -0.72 -1.05
CA LYS A 437 -18.74 -1.33 -2.34
C LYS A 437 -17.88 -0.86 -3.53
N LYS A 438 -16.76 -0.20 -3.26
CA LYS A 438 -15.86 0.24 -4.34
C LYS A 438 -15.04 -0.89 -4.96
N GLY A 439 -15.10 -2.11 -4.38
CA GLY A 439 -14.44 -3.27 -4.94
C GLY A 439 -14.74 -3.48 -6.42
N LEU A 440 -13.73 -3.87 -7.18
CA LEU A 440 -13.91 -4.37 -8.55
C LEU A 440 -14.33 -5.84 -8.54
N PHE A 441 -14.04 -6.53 -7.45
CA PHE A 441 -14.63 -7.82 -7.13
C PHE A 441 -15.60 -7.65 -5.95
N THR A 442 -16.60 -8.52 -5.87
CA THR A 442 -17.40 -8.65 -4.66
C THR A 442 -16.54 -9.21 -3.51
N ARG A 443 -17.01 -9.12 -2.26
CA ARG A 443 -16.27 -9.63 -1.10
C ARG A 443 -15.96 -11.13 -1.20
N ASP A 444 -16.76 -11.90 -1.94
CA ASP A 444 -16.52 -13.32 -2.26
C ASP A 444 -15.73 -13.54 -3.57
N ARG A 445 -15.14 -12.47 -4.13
CA ARG A 445 -14.25 -12.52 -5.30
C ARG A 445 -14.92 -12.82 -6.64
N ARG A 446 -16.12 -12.29 -6.87
CA ARG A 446 -16.77 -12.29 -8.20
C ARG A 446 -16.50 -10.94 -8.89
N PRO A 447 -16.05 -10.94 -10.16
CA PRO A 447 -15.78 -9.69 -10.85
C PRO A 447 -17.07 -8.93 -11.17
N LYS A 448 -17.05 -7.61 -10.96
CA LYS A 448 -18.07 -6.67 -11.43
C LYS A 448 -17.72 -6.19 -12.85
N LEU A 449 -18.64 -5.49 -13.51
CA LEU A 449 -18.43 -4.98 -14.88
C LEU A 449 -17.21 -4.08 -14.99
N GLY A 450 -16.98 -3.21 -14.00
CA GLY A 450 -15.78 -2.35 -13.92
C GLY A 450 -14.47 -3.13 -13.98
N MET A 451 -14.43 -4.35 -13.40
CA MET A 451 -13.24 -5.20 -13.48
C MET A 451 -12.97 -5.71 -14.90
N HIS A 452 -14.01 -6.05 -15.65
CA HIS A 452 -13.85 -6.48 -17.04
C HIS A 452 -13.34 -5.34 -17.92
N PHE A 453 -13.81 -4.11 -17.67
CA PHE A 453 -13.31 -2.90 -18.34
C PHE A 453 -11.81 -2.68 -18.05
N LEU A 454 -11.42 -2.64 -16.79
CA LEU A 454 -10.01 -2.43 -16.42
C LEU A 454 -9.10 -3.57 -16.87
N ARG A 455 -9.58 -4.80 -16.83
CA ARG A 455 -8.83 -5.95 -17.38
C ARG A 455 -8.48 -5.75 -18.86
N GLN A 456 -9.42 -5.24 -19.66
CA GLN A 456 -9.15 -4.93 -21.07
C GLN A 456 -8.15 -3.78 -21.18
N ARG A 457 -8.36 -2.67 -20.47
CA ARG A 457 -7.45 -1.53 -20.45
C ARG A 457 -6.03 -1.95 -20.08
N TRP A 458 -5.87 -2.69 -18.99
CA TRP A 458 -4.55 -3.09 -18.50
C TRP A 458 -3.85 -4.14 -19.39
N ALA A 459 -4.58 -4.86 -20.22
CA ALA A 459 -3.99 -5.72 -21.25
C ALA A 459 -3.31 -4.90 -22.36
N GLU A 460 -3.82 -3.69 -22.63
CA GLU A 460 -3.29 -2.79 -23.66
C GLU A 460 -2.10 -1.94 -23.16
N ILE A 461 -1.93 -1.83 -21.83
CA ILE A 461 -0.86 -1.07 -21.19
C ILE A 461 0.31 -2.00 -20.88
N PRO A 462 1.48 -1.86 -21.54
CA PRO A 462 2.66 -2.63 -21.19
C PRO A 462 3.17 -2.27 -19.79
N THR A 463 3.86 -3.20 -19.14
CA THR A 463 4.48 -2.96 -17.83
C THR A 463 5.62 -1.94 -17.93
N PHE A 464 6.33 -1.92 -19.05
CA PHE A 464 7.45 -1.03 -19.32
C PHE A 464 7.22 -0.21 -20.58
N GLY A 465 7.67 1.05 -20.56
CA GLY A 465 7.68 1.91 -21.75
C GLY A 465 6.32 2.44 -22.19
N PHE A 466 5.30 2.41 -21.35
CA PHE A 466 3.95 2.89 -21.73
C PHE A 466 3.91 4.38 -22.02
N LYS A 467 4.79 5.18 -21.36
CA LYS A 467 4.80 6.65 -21.48
C LYS A 467 6.20 7.18 -21.79
N GLU A 468 6.89 6.50 -22.69
CA GLU A 468 8.16 6.96 -23.27
C GLU A 468 7.99 8.07 -24.30
#